data_3f68db7f6a613c29bbbed90a8e6f95d2
#
_entry.id   3f68db7f6a613c29bbbed90a8e6f95d2
#
_cell.length_a   1.000
_cell.length_b   1.000
_cell.length_c   1.000
_cell.angle_alpha   90.00
_cell.angle_beta   90.00
_cell.angle_gamma   90.00
#
_symmetry.space_group_name_H-M   'P 1'
#
loop_
_entity.id
_entity.type
_entity.pdbx_description
1 polymer ?
#
loop_
_entity_poly.entity_id
_entity_poly.type
_entity_poly.pdbx_seq_one_letter_code
_entity_poly.pdbx_strand_id
1 'polypeptide(L)'
;MAYRNRYDEYLRKRQGVLPDAKQWKAADYARISREDGDKEESDSIGTQFDIIDDYIAHNDDITFIDRYSDDGWSGTNFDRPDFMRLMEDIKKGKINCVIVKDLSRLGRNYILVGQYLEMIFPMLNIRFISVNDRIDSIKDPASINNALVSFKNVMNDEY
;
A
#
# COMPACT_ATOMS: atom_id res chain seq x y z
N MET A 1 15.06 18.72 17.47
CA MET A 1 15.23 18.24 16.10
C MET A 1 14.39 17.01 15.87
N ALA A 2 13.53 17.05 14.84
CA ALA A 2 12.55 15.98 14.56
C ALA A 2 13.20 14.61 14.33
N TYR A 3 14.39 14.56 13.72
CA TYR A 3 15.09 13.32 13.43
C TYR A 3 15.60 12.64 14.71
N ARG A 4 16.14 13.41 15.62
CA ARG A 4 16.63 12.92 16.90
C ARG A 4 15.48 12.35 17.76
N ASN A 5 14.34 13.04 17.74
CA ASN A 5 13.16 12.58 18.47
C ASN A 5 12.62 11.25 17.95
N ARG A 6 12.66 11.01 16.65
CA ARG A 6 12.23 9.73 16.06
C ARG A 6 13.15 8.58 16.45
N TYR A 7 14.44 8.83 16.48
CA TYR A 7 15.41 7.81 16.85
C TYR A 7 15.29 7.46 18.34
N ASP A 8 15.14 8.47 19.17
CA ASP A 8 14.94 8.28 20.61
C ASP A 8 13.62 7.53 20.88
N GLU A 9 12.57 7.85 20.14
CA GLU A 9 11.29 7.15 20.21
C GLU A 9 11.43 5.68 19.79
N TYR A 10 12.17 5.43 18.72
CA TYR A 10 12.47 4.09 18.25
C TYR A 10 13.22 3.27 19.31
N LEU A 11 14.24 3.86 19.93
CA LEU A 11 15.01 3.21 20.97
C LEU A 11 14.15 2.90 22.20
N ARG A 12 13.31 3.84 22.61
CA ARG A 12 12.40 3.64 23.74
C ARG A 12 11.42 2.50 23.50
N LYS A 13 10.90 2.39 22.30
CA LYS A 13 10.02 1.28 21.91
C LYS A 13 10.73 -0.05 22.00
N ARG A 14 11.96 -0.12 21.52
CA ARG A 14 12.77 -1.35 21.60
C ARG A 14 13.08 -1.75 23.05
N GLN A 15 13.15 -0.79 23.93
CA GLN A 15 13.40 -1.02 25.35
C GLN A 15 12.13 -1.32 26.15
N GLY A 16 10.96 -1.31 25.50
CA GLY A 16 9.67 -1.50 26.16
C GLY A 16 9.26 -0.34 27.08
N VAL A 17 9.86 0.83 26.87
CA VAL A 17 9.60 2.02 27.69
C VAL A 17 8.35 2.77 27.24
N LEU A 18 7.99 2.66 25.96
CA LEU A 18 6.76 3.25 25.43
C LEU A 18 5.66 2.20 25.39
N PRO A 19 4.50 2.46 26.03
CA PRO A 19 3.40 1.48 26.08
C PRO A 19 2.75 1.25 24.73
N ASP A 20 2.85 2.20 23.80
CA ASP A 20 2.16 2.13 22.51
C ASP A 20 3.13 1.88 21.37
N ALA A 21 3.07 0.70 20.78
CA ALA A 21 3.63 0.48 19.47
C ALA A 21 2.95 1.46 18.50
N LYS A 22 3.71 2.03 17.54
CA LYS A 22 3.13 2.90 16.52
C LYS A 22 2.03 2.13 15.80
N GLN A 23 0.81 2.62 15.90
CA GLN A 23 -0.30 2.07 15.16
C GLN A 23 -0.30 2.63 13.74
N TRP A 24 -0.40 1.73 12.78
CA TRP A 24 -0.50 2.10 11.39
C TRP A 24 -1.99 2.18 11.02
N LYS A 25 -2.40 3.36 10.58
CA LYS A 25 -3.78 3.64 10.18
C LYS A 25 -3.95 3.27 8.71
N ALA A 26 -4.58 2.13 8.47
CA ALA A 26 -4.57 1.50 7.16
C ALA A 26 -5.80 1.83 6.32
N ALA A 27 -5.52 2.06 5.04
CA ALA A 27 -6.50 2.08 3.97
C ALA A 27 -6.38 0.79 3.17
N ASP A 28 -7.49 0.08 3.00
CA ASP A 28 -7.61 -0.98 2.00
C ASP A 28 -7.84 -0.32 0.64
N TYR A 29 -7.03 -0.66 -0.35
CA TYR A 29 -7.24 -0.17 -1.71
C TYR A 29 -7.42 -1.32 -2.68
N ALA A 30 -8.49 -1.27 -3.47
CA ALA A 30 -8.81 -2.27 -4.49
C ALA A 30 -9.12 -1.59 -5.82
N ARG A 31 -8.75 -2.23 -6.91
CA ARG A 31 -9.01 -1.73 -8.27
C ARG A 31 -9.29 -2.88 -9.21
N ILE A 32 -10.29 -2.69 -10.07
CA ILE A 32 -10.57 -3.54 -11.22
C ILE A 32 -10.72 -2.64 -12.43
N SER A 33 -10.03 -2.95 -13.52
CA SER A 33 -10.25 -2.33 -14.83
C SER A 33 -11.27 -3.15 -15.62
N ARG A 34 -11.78 -2.59 -16.73
CA ARG A 34 -12.66 -3.33 -17.64
C ARG A 34 -11.95 -4.53 -18.24
N GLU A 35 -10.65 -4.43 -18.44
CA GLU A 35 -9.82 -5.52 -18.96
C GLU A 35 -9.71 -6.67 -17.97
N ASP A 36 -9.86 -6.39 -16.68
CA ASP A 36 -9.82 -7.40 -15.62
C ASP A 36 -11.21 -7.96 -15.29
N GLY A 37 -12.29 -7.30 -15.74
CA GLY A 37 -13.66 -7.59 -15.32
C GLY A 37 -14.20 -8.95 -15.72
N ASP A 38 -13.68 -9.56 -16.77
CA ASP A 38 -14.05 -10.90 -17.23
C ASP A 38 -13.16 -11.99 -16.64
N LYS A 39 -12.23 -11.63 -15.79
CA LYS A 39 -11.34 -12.57 -15.11
C LYS A 39 -11.99 -13.04 -13.82
N GLU A 40 -11.45 -14.11 -13.28
CA GLU A 40 -11.95 -14.86 -12.14
C GLU A 40 -12.49 -14.03 -10.99
N GLU A 41 -13.51 -14.55 -10.29
CA GLU A 41 -14.06 -13.95 -9.04
C GLU A 41 -13.00 -13.60 -7.99
N SER A 42 -11.85 -14.32 -8.00
CA SER A 42 -10.72 -14.07 -7.12
C SER A 42 -10.15 -12.66 -7.23
N ASP A 43 -10.43 -11.96 -8.34
CA ASP A 43 -9.95 -10.58 -8.55
C ASP A 43 -11.00 -9.52 -8.25
N SER A 44 -12.20 -9.90 -7.80
CA SER A 44 -13.24 -8.93 -7.48
C SER A 44 -12.80 -7.95 -6.39
N ILE A 45 -13.45 -6.79 -6.34
CA ILE A 45 -13.21 -5.79 -5.29
C ILE A 45 -13.39 -6.41 -3.90
N GLY A 46 -14.48 -7.16 -3.70
CA GLY A 46 -14.76 -7.82 -2.42
C GLY A 46 -13.70 -8.82 -2.02
N THR A 47 -13.24 -9.63 -2.97
CA THR A 47 -12.17 -10.62 -2.71
C THR A 47 -10.85 -9.92 -2.34
N GLN A 48 -10.53 -8.83 -3.02
CA GLN A 48 -9.33 -8.05 -2.66
C GLN A 48 -9.40 -7.54 -1.23
N PHE A 49 -10.54 -7.00 -0.83
CA PHE A 49 -10.74 -6.53 0.55
C PHE A 49 -10.65 -7.66 1.57
N ASP A 50 -11.21 -8.83 1.26
CA ASP A 50 -11.13 -9.98 2.16
C ASP A 50 -9.68 -10.39 2.43
N ILE A 51 -8.85 -10.39 1.39
CA ILE A 51 -7.42 -10.72 1.52
C ILE A 51 -6.71 -9.68 2.39
N ILE A 52 -7.00 -8.40 2.18
CA ILE A 52 -6.39 -7.31 2.96
C ILE A 52 -6.85 -7.37 4.41
N ASP A 53 -8.14 -7.57 4.64
CA ASP A 53 -8.71 -7.63 5.99
C ASP A 53 -8.14 -8.82 6.78
N ASP A 54 -7.94 -9.96 6.13
CA ASP A 54 -7.28 -11.12 6.74
C ASP A 54 -5.84 -10.77 7.15
N TYR A 55 -5.12 -10.08 6.29
CA TYR A 55 -3.77 -9.62 6.62
C TYR A 55 -3.76 -8.69 7.83
N ILE A 56 -4.69 -7.74 7.88
CA ILE A 56 -4.80 -6.80 9.03
C ILE A 56 -5.11 -7.57 10.32
N ALA A 57 -5.98 -8.57 10.24
CA ALA A 57 -6.34 -9.38 11.42
C ALA A 57 -5.15 -10.12 12.03
N HIS A 58 -4.12 -10.40 11.24
CA HIS A 58 -2.90 -11.09 11.69
C HIS A 58 -1.75 -10.14 12.03
N ASN A 59 -1.98 -8.82 12.02
CA ASN A 59 -0.95 -7.82 12.30
C ASN A 59 -1.46 -6.77 13.28
N ASP A 60 -1.14 -6.94 14.54
CA ASP A 60 -1.67 -6.12 15.64
C ASP A 60 -1.25 -4.65 15.59
N ASP A 61 -0.19 -4.33 14.84
CA ASP A 61 0.30 -2.97 14.68
C ASP A 61 -0.45 -2.17 13.61
N ILE A 62 -1.44 -2.79 12.96
CA ILE A 62 -2.24 -2.18 11.90
C ILE A 62 -3.70 -2.06 12.34
N THR A 63 -4.25 -0.86 12.19
CA THR A 63 -5.68 -0.60 12.46
C THR A 63 -6.36 -0.23 11.15
N PHE A 64 -7.43 -0.93 10.81
CA PHE A 64 -8.25 -0.60 9.64
C PHE A 64 -8.96 0.74 9.87
N ILE A 65 -8.89 1.64 8.88
CA ILE A 65 -9.55 2.94 8.93
C ILE A 65 -10.66 3.06 7.89
N ASP A 66 -10.33 2.82 6.61
CA ASP A 66 -11.30 3.01 5.53
C ASP A 66 -10.95 2.18 4.30
N ARG A 67 -11.95 2.00 3.44
CA ARG A 67 -11.83 1.30 2.16
C ARG A 67 -11.95 2.27 1.01
N TYR A 68 -11.15 2.02 -0.02
CA TYR A 68 -11.11 2.81 -1.25
C TYR A 68 -11.13 1.84 -2.42
N SER A 69 -11.97 2.09 -3.40
CA SER A 69 -12.04 1.21 -4.56
C SER A 69 -12.36 1.97 -5.83
N ASP A 70 -11.70 1.56 -6.91
CA ASP A 70 -11.92 2.09 -8.25
C ASP A 70 -12.30 0.92 -9.16
N ASP A 71 -13.59 0.78 -9.42
CA ASP A 71 -14.14 -0.25 -10.30
C ASP A 71 -14.30 0.34 -11.71
N GLY A 72 -13.74 -0.36 -12.70
CA GLY A 72 -13.76 0.07 -14.08
C GLY A 72 -12.68 1.09 -14.47
N TRP A 73 -11.70 1.30 -13.61
CA TRP A 73 -10.63 2.28 -13.84
C TRP A 73 -9.30 1.60 -14.18
N SER A 74 -8.63 2.13 -15.21
CA SER A 74 -7.34 1.61 -15.67
C SER A 74 -6.23 1.83 -14.65
N GLY A 75 -5.26 0.91 -14.64
CA GLY A 75 -4.03 1.06 -13.87
C GLY A 75 -2.95 1.86 -14.57
N THR A 76 -3.20 2.40 -15.78
CA THR A 76 -2.19 3.13 -16.56
C THR A 76 -1.85 4.50 -16.03
N ASN A 77 -2.76 5.09 -15.24
CA ASN A 77 -2.52 6.36 -14.55
C ASN A 77 -3.13 6.31 -13.15
N PHE A 78 -2.92 7.37 -12.36
CA PHE A 78 -3.43 7.50 -11.01
C PHE A 78 -4.58 8.50 -10.88
N ASP A 79 -5.18 8.93 -12.00
CA ASP A 79 -6.34 9.83 -12.04
C ASP A 79 -7.64 9.04 -11.82
N ARG A 80 -7.72 8.36 -10.68
CA ARG A 80 -8.85 7.52 -10.29
C ARG A 80 -9.53 8.16 -9.08
N PRO A 81 -10.86 8.27 -9.07
CA PRO A 81 -11.57 9.06 -8.04
C PRO A 81 -11.25 8.63 -6.61
N ASP A 82 -11.29 7.33 -6.32
CA ASP A 82 -11.05 6.87 -4.95
C ASP A 82 -9.57 6.86 -4.58
N PHE A 83 -8.68 6.63 -5.54
CA PHE A 83 -7.25 6.81 -5.29
C PHE A 83 -6.94 8.27 -4.95
N MET A 84 -7.57 9.22 -5.64
CA MET A 84 -7.42 10.64 -5.33
C MET A 84 -7.96 10.99 -3.94
N ARG A 85 -9.10 10.38 -3.56
CA ARG A 85 -9.65 10.54 -2.20
C ARG A 85 -8.69 9.96 -1.15
N LEU A 86 -8.09 8.81 -1.44
CA LEU A 86 -7.07 8.22 -0.58
C LEU A 86 -5.89 9.16 -0.36
N MET A 87 -5.38 9.76 -1.44
CA MET A 87 -4.27 10.71 -1.33
C MET A 87 -4.63 11.95 -0.52
N GLU A 88 -5.87 12.45 -0.63
CA GLU A 88 -6.35 13.54 0.21
C GLU A 88 -6.40 13.15 1.69
N ASP A 89 -6.89 11.95 1.99
CA ASP A 89 -6.96 11.46 3.37
C ASP A 89 -5.56 11.20 3.95
N ILE A 90 -4.60 10.82 3.12
CA ILE A 90 -3.19 10.73 3.51
C ILE A 90 -2.66 12.12 3.90
N LYS A 91 -2.92 13.13 3.09
CA LYS A 91 -2.48 14.51 3.36
C LYS A 91 -3.08 15.07 4.63
N LYS A 92 -4.31 14.67 4.94
CA LYS A 92 -5.01 15.09 6.17
C LYS A 92 -4.54 14.33 7.41
N GLY A 93 -3.68 13.35 7.26
CA GLY A 93 -3.21 12.52 8.37
C GLY A 93 -4.18 11.45 8.83
N LYS A 94 -5.26 11.21 8.09
CA LYS A 94 -6.23 10.16 8.39
C LYS A 94 -5.66 8.77 8.15
N ILE A 95 -4.83 8.62 7.11
CA ILE A 95 -4.24 7.36 6.66
C ILE A 95 -2.71 7.51 6.63
N ASN A 96 -1.99 6.52 7.13
CA ASN A 96 -0.54 6.44 7.02
C ASN A 96 -0.03 5.06 6.57
N CYS A 97 -0.94 4.19 6.15
CA CYS A 97 -0.61 2.87 5.63
C CYS A 97 -1.57 2.53 4.48
N VAL A 98 -1.03 2.10 3.36
CA VAL A 98 -1.83 1.69 2.19
C VAL A 98 -1.57 0.21 1.94
N ILE A 99 -2.63 -0.58 1.85
CA ILE A 99 -2.55 -2.02 1.65
C ILE A 99 -3.33 -2.41 0.40
N VAL A 100 -2.69 -3.16 -0.48
CA VAL A 100 -3.30 -3.72 -1.69
C VAL A 100 -3.13 -5.23 -1.70
N LYS A 101 -3.97 -5.92 -2.45
CA LYS A 101 -3.84 -7.37 -2.66
C LYS A 101 -2.54 -7.71 -3.39
N ASP A 102 -2.30 -7.03 -4.50
CA ASP A 102 -1.08 -7.16 -5.30
C ASP A 102 -0.72 -5.81 -5.93
N LEU A 103 0.50 -5.72 -6.45
CA LEU A 103 1.04 -4.46 -6.94
C LEU A 103 0.28 -3.90 -8.14
N SER A 104 -0.30 -4.77 -8.97
CA SER A 104 -1.07 -4.34 -10.14
C SER A 104 -2.32 -3.55 -9.75
N ARG A 105 -2.83 -3.72 -8.52
CA ARG A 105 -3.98 -2.94 -8.03
C ARG A 105 -3.60 -1.50 -7.75
N LEU A 106 -2.37 -1.28 -7.29
CA LEU A 106 -1.85 0.10 -7.16
C LEU A 106 -1.74 0.76 -8.54
N GLY A 107 -1.19 0.06 -9.51
CA GLY A 107 -1.10 0.55 -10.89
C GLY A 107 -0.37 -0.43 -11.80
N ARG A 108 -0.48 -0.21 -13.10
CA ARG A 108 0.17 -1.03 -14.13
C ARG A 108 1.34 -0.34 -14.84
N ASN A 109 1.49 0.96 -14.64
CA ASN A 109 2.63 1.71 -15.15
C ASN A 109 3.76 1.63 -14.13
N TYR A 110 4.80 0.83 -14.42
CA TYR A 110 5.84 0.58 -13.43
C TYR A 110 6.65 1.84 -13.08
N ILE A 111 6.75 2.81 -13.98
CA ILE A 111 7.44 4.08 -13.70
C ILE A 111 6.67 4.87 -12.65
N LEU A 112 5.35 5.01 -12.83
CA LEU A 112 4.50 5.71 -11.87
C LEU A 112 4.39 4.96 -10.55
N VAL A 113 4.25 3.64 -10.59
CA VAL A 113 4.25 2.80 -9.39
C VAL A 113 5.56 2.99 -8.62
N GLY A 114 6.69 2.97 -9.33
CA GLY A 114 8.00 3.21 -8.73
C GLY A 114 8.10 4.58 -8.05
N GLN A 115 7.55 5.62 -8.68
CA GLN A 115 7.52 6.96 -8.08
C GLN A 115 6.74 6.98 -6.76
N TYR A 116 5.60 6.30 -6.71
CA TYR A 116 4.83 6.21 -5.46
C TYR A 116 5.58 5.44 -4.38
N LEU A 117 6.14 4.28 -4.72
CA LEU A 117 6.80 3.42 -3.74
C LEU A 117 8.14 3.95 -3.26
N GLU A 118 8.92 4.57 -4.14
CA GLU A 118 10.28 5.02 -3.82
C GLU A 118 10.36 6.49 -3.41
N MET A 119 9.39 7.31 -3.78
CA MET A 119 9.43 8.76 -3.55
C MET A 119 8.23 9.27 -2.77
N ILE A 120 7.03 9.12 -3.31
CA ILE A 120 5.84 9.81 -2.76
C ILE A 120 5.47 9.24 -1.39
N PHE A 121 5.32 7.94 -1.27
CA PHE A 121 4.97 7.32 0.01
C PHE A 121 6.06 7.52 1.08
N PRO A 122 7.35 7.33 0.77
CA PRO A 122 8.39 7.64 1.75
C PRO A 122 8.40 9.11 2.19
N MET A 123 8.21 10.05 1.27
CA MET A 123 8.15 11.48 1.60
C MET A 123 7.00 11.80 2.54
N LEU A 124 5.88 11.13 2.39
CA LEU A 124 4.69 11.31 3.21
C LEU A 124 4.67 10.40 4.46
N ASN A 125 5.73 9.63 4.68
CA ASN A 125 5.84 8.65 5.78
C ASN A 125 4.71 7.61 5.75
N ILE A 126 4.38 7.12 4.56
CA ILE A 126 3.33 6.12 4.34
C ILE A 126 3.98 4.74 4.24
N ARG A 127 3.47 3.80 5.06
CA ARG A 127 3.81 2.40 4.92
C ARG A 127 3.00 1.80 3.77
N PHE A 128 3.67 1.11 2.86
CA PHE A 128 3.00 0.42 1.76
C PHE A 128 3.16 -1.09 1.92
N ILE A 129 2.04 -1.81 1.80
CA ILE A 129 2.00 -3.26 1.89
C ILE A 129 1.26 -3.81 0.67
N SER A 130 1.87 -4.79 0.00
CA SER A 130 1.22 -5.61 -1.01
C SER A 130 1.22 -7.05 -0.53
N VAL A 131 0.05 -7.59 -0.25
CA VAL A 131 -0.07 -8.88 0.47
C VAL A 131 0.53 -10.03 -0.33
N ASN A 132 0.06 -10.22 -1.56
CA ASN A 132 0.48 -11.37 -2.38
C ASN A 132 1.92 -11.26 -2.89
N ASP A 133 2.44 -10.05 -3.02
CA ASP A 133 3.83 -9.81 -3.45
C ASP A 133 4.81 -9.83 -2.28
N ARG A 134 4.31 -9.93 -1.06
CA ARG A 134 5.12 -9.88 0.16
C ARG A 134 5.96 -8.61 0.27
N ILE A 135 5.36 -7.48 -0.11
CA ILE A 135 5.98 -6.16 0.02
C ILE A 135 5.55 -5.55 1.34
N ASP A 136 6.52 -5.01 2.08
CA ASP A 136 6.27 -4.17 3.25
C ASP A 136 7.39 -3.13 3.34
N SER A 137 7.07 -1.88 3.06
CA SER A 137 8.06 -0.82 2.95
C SER A 137 8.75 -0.48 4.27
N ILE A 138 8.18 -0.87 5.40
CA ILE A 138 8.72 -0.57 6.73
C ILE A 138 9.43 -1.78 7.33
N LYS A 139 8.78 -2.94 7.34
CA LYS A 139 9.37 -4.15 7.92
C LYS A 139 10.44 -4.78 7.03
N ASP A 140 10.31 -4.62 5.71
CA ASP A 140 11.26 -5.16 4.74
C ASP A 140 11.46 -4.16 3.59
N PRO A 141 12.23 -3.09 3.81
CA PRO A 141 12.44 -2.06 2.78
C PRO A 141 13.00 -2.61 1.47
N ALA A 142 13.82 -3.66 1.50
CA ALA A 142 14.39 -4.27 0.30
C ALA A 142 13.32 -4.93 -0.58
N SER A 143 12.17 -5.29 -0.04
CA SER A 143 11.07 -5.89 -0.80
C SER A 143 10.56 -4.98 -1.91
N ILE A 144 10.62 -3.66 -1.72
CA ILE A 144 10.20 -2.68 -2.72
C ILE A 144 11.03 -2.83 -4.00
N ASN A 145 12.36 -2.79 -3.88
CA ASN A 145 13.23 -2.84 -5.04
C ASN A 145 13.13 -4.18 -5.76
N ASN A 146 13.11 -5.28 -5.02
CA ASN A 146 13.00 -6.62 -5.59
C ASN A 146 11.69 -6.80 -6.36
N ALA A 147 10.59 -6.32 -5.79
CA ALA A 147 9.28 -6.41 -6.41
C ALA A 147 9.17 -5.51 -7.65
N LEU A 148 9.77 -4.31 -7.63
CA LEU A 148 9.74 -3.41 -8.79
C LEU A 148 10.48 -4.00 -9.98
N VAL A 149 11.59 -4.69 -9.76
CA VAL A 149 12.32 -5.37 -10.85
C VAL A 149 11.45 -6.45 -11.48
N SER A 150 10.83 -7.30 -10.67
CA SER A 150 9.92 -8.35 -11.16
C SER A 150 8.70 -7.77 -11.86
N PHE A 151 8.11 -6.71 -11.31
CA PHE A 151 6.95 -6.03 -11.88
C PHE A 151 7.27 -5.42 -13.24
N LYS A 152 8.42 -4.76 -13.37
CA LYS A 152 8.89 -4.21 -14.64
C LYS A 152 8.98 -5.30 -15.71
N ASN A 153 9.55 -6.45 -15.37
CA ASN A 153 9.70 -7.55 -16.30
C ASN A 153 8.35 -8.08 -16.77
N VAL A 154 7.40 -8.26 -15.86
CA VAL A 154 6.04 -8.69 -16.20
C VAL A 154 5.34 -7.68 -17.11
N MET A 155 5.43 -6.40 -16.80
CA MET A 155 4.80 -5.36 -17.61
C MET A 155 5.42 -5.24 -19.00
N ASN A 156 6.72 -5.43 -19.13
CA ASN A 156 7.39 -5.41 -20.42
C ASN A 156 7.03 -6.61 -21.29
N ASP A 157 6.83 -7.78 -20.70
CA ASP A 157 6.48 -9.01 -21.43
C ASP A 157 5.04 -8.96 -21.99
N GLU A 158 4.18 -8.10 -21.47
CA GLU A 158 2.80 -7.91 -21.95
C GLU A 158 2.74 -7.00 -23.19
N TYR A 159 3.84 -6.39 -23.57
CA TYR A 159 3.94 -5.52 -24.74
C TYR A 159 4.87 -6.15 -25.78
#